data_029a98bb42513de6e3cd93cba8115a2e
#
_entry.id   029a98bb42513de6e3cd93cba8115a2e
#
_cell.length_a   1.000
_cell.length_b   1.000
_cell.length_c   1.000
_cell.angle_alpha   90.00
_cell.angle_beta   90.00
_cell.angle_gamma   90.00
#
_symmetry.space_group_name_H-M   'P 1'
#
loop_
_entity.id
_entity.type
_entity.pdbx_description
1 polymer ?
#
loop_
_entity_poly.entity_id
_entity_poly.type
_entity_poly.pdbx_seq_one_letter_code
_entity_poly.pdbx_strand_id
1 'polypeptide(L)'
;MLKKCCLLLLSFSLFCTAQCQNTNKCCQNGKYKEIERPTPNYSKGKTNTVEGVILHHTAEPTAEKSLAILTGTERKVGAHVVIDTDGTRFILCKPTVVTWHAGHSILNGKEGCNNFTIGIEFQGNTLEMPLTEDQIDSAIEYLLPLIKKYNIPIKNIVTHETIRNAYMKKYPNKRVSGKVDITPTEYKRFMAKLNAALAEQKSSSTQVK
;
A
#
# COMPACT_ATOMS: atom_id res chain seq x y z
N MET A 1 28.58 -9.61 -76.73
CA MET A 1 29.38 -9.01 -75.62
C MET A 1 28.42 -8.42 -74.60
N LEU A 2 28.16 -9.17 -73.53
CA LEU A 2 27.20 -8.77 -72.48
C LEU A 2 27.91 -7.93 -71.43
N LYS A 3 27.45 -6.70 -71.16
CA LYS A 3 27.87 -5.87 -70.03
C LYS A 3 27.00 -6.22 -68.82
N LYS A 4 27.59 -6.77 -67.77
CA LYS A 4 26.97 -6.99 -66.47
C LYS A 4 26.88 -5.67 -65.72
N CYS A 5 25.67 -5.25 -65.43
CA CYS A 5 25.37 -4.11 -64.54
C CYS A 5 25.32 -4.61 -63.09
N CYS A 6 26.23 -4.12 -62.26
CA CYS A 6 26.30 -4.45 -60.83
C CYS A 6 25.43 -3.48 -60.06
N LEU A 7 24.33 -3.97 -59.45
CA LEU A 7 23.44 -3.17 -58.62
C LEU A 7 23.96 -3.21 -57.17
N LEU A 8 24.46 -2.06 -56.68
CA LEU A 8 24.80 -1.87 -55.26
C LEU A 8 23.51 -1.63 -54.49
N LEU A 9 23.17 -2.57 -53.62
CA LEU A 9 22.14 -2.39 -52.61
C LEU A 9 22.76 -1.69 -51.38
N LEU A 10 22.43 -0.41 -51.17
CA LEU A 10 22.71 0.32 -49.95
C LEU A 10 21.67 -0.08 -48.88
N SER A 11 22.11 -0.86 -47.91
CA SER A 11 21.34 -1.14 -46.69
C SER A 11 21.38 0.07 -45.76
N PHE A 12 20.27 0.80 -45.67
CA PHE A 12 20.04 1.80 -44.65
C PHE A 12 19.70 1.08 -43.33
N SER A 13 20.68 0.97 -42.44
CA SER A 13 20.43 0.57 -41.04
C SER A 13 19.81 1.75 -40.29
N LEU A 14 18.48 1.71 -40.05
CA LEU A 14 17.82 2.58 -39.11
C LEU A 14 18.34 2.25 -37.70
N PHE A 15 19.20 3.10 -37.14
CA PHE A 15 19.46 3.16 -35.72
C PHE A 15 18.20 3.71 -35.04
N CYS A 16 17.38 2.80 -34.52
CA CYS A 16 16.28 3.15 -33.60
C CYS A 16 16.91 3.47 -32.24
N THR A 17 17.14 4.76 -31.97
CA THR A 17 17.47 5.22 -30.62
C THR A 17 16.23 5.10 -29.77
N ALA A 18 16.15 4.02 -28.98
CA ALA A 18 15.14 3.86 -27.96
C ALA A 18 15.37 4.92 -26.87
N GLN A 19 14.68 6.05 -26.99
CA GLN A 19 14.49 6.96 -25.88
C GLN A 19 13.70 6.23 -24.80
N CYS A 20 14.36 5.97 -23.69
CA CYS A 20 13.75 5.47 -22.46
C CYS A 20 12.79 6.56 -21.93
N GLN A 21 11.56 6.55 -22.43
CA GLN A 21 10.49 7.35 -21.86
C GLN A 21 10.09 6.73 -20.53
N ASN A 22 10.11 7.55 -19.52
CA ASN A 22 9.72 7.28 -18.13
C ASN A 22 8.26 6.78 -18.10
N THR A 23 8.05 5.49 -18.37
CA THR A 23 6.72 4.88 -18.37
C THR A 23 6.33 4.60 -16.93
N ASN A 24 5.43 5.41 -16.38
CA ASN A 24 4.60 5.03 -15.25
C ASN A 24 3.94 3.69 -15.60
N LYS A 25 4.52 2.59 -15.11
CA LYS A 25 4.03 1.24 -15.36
C LYS A 25 2.73 1.06 -14.60
N CYS A 26 1.60 1.28 -15.28
CA CYS A 26 0.27 0.97 -14.78
C CYS A 26 0.07 -0.54 -14.90
N CYS A 27 0.15 -1.26 -13.78
CA CYS A 27 -0.18 -2.69 -13.73
C CYS A 27 -1.68 -2.81 -13.42
N GLN A 28 -2.50 -3.08 -14.43
CA GLN A 28 -3.91 -3.42 -14.24
C GLN A 28 -4.06 -4.93 -13.99
N ASN A 29 -3.97 -5.34 -12.73
CA ASN A 29 -4.34 -6.69 -12.26
C ASN A 29 -5.52 -6.60 -11.28
N GLY A 30 -6.64 -5.99 -11.69
CA GLY A 30 -7.81 -5.81 -10.85
C GLY A 30 -8.70 -4.66 -11.32
N LYS A 31 -9.77 -4.37 -10.56
CA LYS A 31 -10.71 -3.28 -10.84
C LYS A 31 -10.05 -1.90 -10.70
N TYR A 32 -9.10 -1.75 -9.76
CA TYR A 32 -8.52 -0.46 -9.41
C TYR A 32 -7.13 -0.27 -10.00
N LYS A 33 -6.84 0.97 -10.42
CA LYS A 33 -5.55 1.37 -10.98
C LYS A 33 -4.44 1.34 -9.94
N GLU A 34 -3.27 0.84 -10.32
CA GLU A 34 -2.04 0.92 -9.52
C GLU A 34 -1.00 1.82 -10.20
N ILE A 35 -0.38 2.69 -9.41
CA ILE A 35 0.67 3.63 -9.84
C ILE A 35 1.84 3.50 -8.89
N GLU A 36 3.02 3.18 -9.39
CA GLU A 36 4.22 3.14 -8.55
C GLU A 36 4.69 4.56 -8.17
N ARG A 37 4.92 4.78 -6.88
CA ARG A 37 5.45 6.00 -6.27
C ARG A 37 6.42 5.64 -5.15
N PRO A 38 7.64 5.15 -5.46
CA PRO A 38 8.56 4.62 -4.46
C PRO A 38 8.91 5.63 -3.36
N THR A 39 8.86 5.18 -2.10
CA THR A 39 9.31 5.96 -0.94
C THR A 39 10.74 5.63 -0.55
N PRO A 40 11.57 6.63 -0.16
CA PRO A 40 12.87 6.39 0.47
C PRO A 40 12.77 6.06 1.98
N ASN A 41 11.58 6.18 2.58
CA ASN A 41 11.34 6.13 4.02
C ASN A 41 11.17 4.69 4.54
N TYR A 42 12.24 3.91 4.46
CA TYR A 42 12.27 2.52 4.92
C TYR A 42 13.63 2.13 5.53
N SER A 43 13.66 1.04 6.28
CA SER A 43 14.88 0.50 6.89
C SER A 43 15.63 -0.41 5.91
N LYS A 44 16.74 0.08 5.35
CA LYS A 44 17.60 -0.71 4.44
C LYS A 44 18.10 -1.97 5.14
N GLY A 45 18.17 -3.08 4.40
CA GLY A 45 18.69 -4.36 4.91
C GLY A 45 17.77 -5.10 5.89
N LYS A 46 16.55 -4.57 6.16
CA LYS A 46 15.55 -5.26 6.99
C LYS A 46 14.41 -5.80 6.13
N THR A 47 13.86 -6.94 6.55
CA THR A 47 12.71 -7.58 5.91
C THR A 47 11.51 -7.56 6.85
N ASN A 48 10.35 -7.12 6.34
CA ASN A 48 9.08 -7.18 7.03
C ASN A 48 8.53 -8.62 6.97
N THR A 49 8.19 -9.19 8.12
CA THR A 49 7.67 -10.57 8.22
C THR A 49 6.18 -10.68 7.86
N VAL A 50 5.48 -9.56 7.74
CA VAL A 50 4.07 -9.44 7.31
C VAL A 50 3.11 -10.28 8.16
N GLU A 51 2.94 -9.88 9.42
CA GLU A 51 2.07 -10.57 10.40
C GLU A 51 0.75 -9.82 10.65
N GLY A 52 0.60 -8.60 10.10
CA GLY A 52 -0.57 -7.76 10.29
C GLY A 52 -0.66 -6.59 9.32
N VAL A 53 -1.72 -5.80 9.46
CA VAL A 53 -1.99 -4.59 8.66
C VAL A 53 -2.40 -3.48 9.59
N ILE A 54 -1.84 -2.29 9.38
CA ILE A 54 -2.23 -1.08 10.10
C ILE A 54 -2.91 -0.13 9.12
N LEU A 55 -4.13 0.26 9.47
CA LEU A 55 -4.92 1.20 8.71
C LEU A 55 -4.70 2.61 9.24
N HIS A 56 -4.43 3.55 8.31
CA HIS A 56 -4.23 4.96 8.56
C HIS A 56 -5.09 5.80 7.66
N HIS A 57 -5.31 7.07 8.02
CA HIS A 57 -5.72 8.10 7.08
C HIS A 57 -4.65 9.19 7.00
N THR A 58 -4.48 9.79 5.83
CA THR A 58 -3.39 10.74 5.59
C THR A 58 -3.59 12.08 6.31
N ALA A 59 -4.85 12.46 6.58
CA ALA A 59 -5.28 13.77 7.06
C ALA A 59 -4.84 14.95 6.14
N GLU A 60 -4.51 14.63 4.88
CA GLU A 60 -4.16 15.63 3.86
C GLU A 60 -5.33 15.80 2.88
N PRO A 61 -5.50 16.99 2.28
CA PRO A 61 -6.65 17.26 1.41
C PRO A 61 -6.57 16.58 0.04
N THR A 62 -5.39 16.19 -0.43
CA THR A 62 -5.21 15.53 -1.74
C THR A 62 -4.17 14.42 -1.68
N ALA A 63 -4.27 13.47 -2.63
CA ALA A 63 -3.30 12.39 -2.77
C ALA A 63 -1.88 12.92 -3.07
N GLU A 64 -1.74 13.98 -3.88
CA GLU A 64 -0.44 14.58 -4.20
C GLU A 64 0.26 15.12 -2.96
N LYS A 65 -0.47 15.79 -2.04
CA LYS A 65 0.10 16.27 -0.78
C LYS A 65 0.52 15.11 0.11
N SER A 66 -0.30 14.08 0.21
CA SER A 66 0.01 12.86 0.95
C SER A 66 1.27 12.17 0.39
N LEU A 67 1.35 12.04 -0.93
CA LEU A 67 2.49 11.46 -1.63
C LEU A 67 3.76 12.30 -1.43
N ALA A 68 3.67 13.63 -1.53
CA ALA A 68 4.81 14.52 -1.30
C ALA A 68 5.42 14.32 0.10
N ILE A 69 4.58 14.09 1.13
CA ILE A 69 5.03 13.79 2.50
C ILE A 69 5.64 12.39 2.60
N LEU A 70 4.94 11.38 2.09
CA LEU A 70 5.30 9.97 2.27
C LEU A 70 6.50 9.54 1.40
N THR A 71 6.75 10.25 0.28
CA THR A 71 7.90 10.00 -0.61
C THR A 71 9.01 11.03 -0.46
N GLY A 72 8.78 12.13 0.28
CA GLY A 72 9.80 13.11 0.63
C GLY A 72 10.74 12.60 1.74
N THR A 73 11.90 13.25 1.88
CA THR A 73 12.92 12.89 2.89
C THR A 73 12.87 13.72 4.16
N GLU A 74 12.08 14.79 4.19
CA GLU A 74 12.02 15.73 5.32
C GLU A 74 11.36 15.12 6.55
N ARG A 75 10.24 14.40 6.34
CA ARG A 75 9.55 13.64 7.38
C ARG A 75 9.94 12.18 7.25
N LYS A 76 10.46 11.58 8.31
CA LYS A 76 10.80 10.15 8.35
C LYS A 76 9.53 9.30 8.56
N VAL A 77 8.60 9.39 7.62
CA VAL A 77 7.32 8.67 7.60
C VAL A 77 7.12 8.04 6.22
N GLY A 78 6.50 6.88 6.18
CA GLY A 78 6.23 6.15 4.94
C GLY A 78 5.00 5.27 5.09
N ALA A 79 4.61 4.62 4.00
CA ALA A 79 3.54 3.62 3.97
C ALA A 79 3.87 2.58 2.88
N HIS A 80 3.09 1.50 2.79
CA HIS A 80 3.23 0.56 1.68
C HIS A 80 2.38 0.97 0.49
N VAL A 81 1.19 1.49 0.76
CA VAL A 81 0.24 1.96 -0.26
C VAL A 81 -0.54 3.16 0.26
N VAL A 82 -0.83 4.10 -0.63
CA VAL A 82 -1.84 5.15 -0.45
C VAL A 82 -3.02 4.83 -1.37
N ILE A 83 -4.24 4.92 -0.86
CA ILE A 83 -5.47 4.68 -1.61
C ILE A 83 -6.24 5.99 -1.71
N ASP A 84 -6.39 6.49 -2.94
CA ASP A 84 -7.12 7.72 -3.22
C ASP A 84 -8.64 7.51 -3.11
N THR A 85 -9.40 8.59 -3.10
CA THR A 85 -10.87 8.58 -2.97
C THR A 85 -11.59 7.84 -4.10
N ASP A 86 -10.98 7.73 -5.27
CA ASP A 86 -11.47 6.96 -6.42
C ASP A 86 -11.00 5.49 -6.42
N GLY A 87 -10.30 5.06 -5.36
CA GLY A 87 -9.72 3.73 -5.24
C GLY A 87 -8.38 3.54 -5.96
N THR A 88 -7.82 4.55 -6.63
CA THR A 88 -6.47 4.47 -7.22
C THR A 88 -5.45 4.17 -6.12
N ARG A 89 -4.62 3.16 -6.32
CA ARG A 89 -3.55 2.75 -5.40
C ARG A 89 -2.21 3.31 -5.85
N PHE A 90 -1.57 4.07 -4.98
CA PHE A 90 -0.16 4.47 -5.16
C PHE A 90 0.71 3.52 -4.35
N ILE A 91 1.48 2.69 -5.02
CA ILE A 91 2.35 1.68 -4.41
C ILE A 91 3.69 2.32 -4.06
N LEU A 92 3.98 2.45 -2.77
CA LEU A 92 5.17 3.13 -2.28
C LEU A 92 6.32 2.16 -2.03
N CYS A 93 6.01 0.92 -1.61
CA CYS A 93 6.99 -0.15 -1.49
C CYS A 93 6.32 -1.53 -1.43
N LYS A 94 7.13 -2.58 -1.59
CA LYS A 94 6.66 -3.96 -1.49
C LYS A 94 6.26 -4.30 -0.05
N PRO A 95 5.28 -5.21 0.18
CA PRO A 95 4.85 -5.63 1.52
C PRO A 95 5.97 -6.12 2.43
N THR A 96 7.05 -6.66 1.87
CA THR A 96 8.21 -7.18 2.61
C THR A 96 9.24 -6.11 2.99
N VAL A 97 9.01 -4.84 2.66
CA VAL A 97 9.88 -3.72 3.05
C VAL A 97 9.46 -3.21 4.42
N VAL A 98 10.44 -2.88 5.29
CA VAL A 98 10.17 -2.26 6.60
C VAL A 98 10.06 -0.76 6.41
N THR A 99 8.87 -0.26 6.09
CA THR A 99 8.62 1.19 5.99
C THR A 99 8.20 1.81 7.33
N TRP A 100 8.35 3.14 7.48
CA TRP A 100 8.17 3.84 8.76
C TRP A 100 6.75 4.41 8.88
N HIS A 101 5.76 3.56 9.17
CA HIS A 101 4.35 3.96 9.26
C HIS A 101 3.73 3.87 10.66
N ALA A 102 4.32 3.06 11.56
CA ALA A 102 3.66 2.71 12.83
C ALA A 102 4.28 3.37 14.08
N GLY A 103 5.46 4.03 13.94
CA GLY A 103 6.14 4.68 15.06
C GLY A 103 6.34 3.76 16.27
N HIS A 104 6.18 4.31 17.47
CA HIS A 104 6.16 3.55 18.73
C HIS A 104 4.84 2.80 18.86
N SER A 105 4.88 1.48 18.81
CA SER A 105 3.69 0.66 18.61
C SER A 105 3.85 -0.75 19.18
N ILE A 106 2.73 -1.35 19.59
CA ILE A 106 2.64 -2.75 20.07
C ILE A 106 1.41 -3.41 19.44
N LEU A 107 1.61 -4.59 18.85
CA LEU A 107 0.53 -5.45 18.40
C LEU A 107 0.72 -6.84 19.02
N ASN A 108 -0.30 -7.35 19.72
CA ASN A 108 -0.24 -8.67 20.41
C ASN A 108 1.00 -8.85 21.31
N GLY A 109 1.41 -7.79 22.02
CA GLY A 109 2.59 -7.80 22.89
C GLY A 109 3.94 -7.63 22.19
N LYS A 110 4.01 -7.67 20.86
CA LYS A 110 5.21 -7.48 20.04
C LYS A 110 5.40 -6.00 19.68
N GLU A 111 6.55 -5.44 20.00
CA GLU A 111 6.88 -4.03 19.73
C GLU A 111 7.42 -3.80 18.31
N GLY A 112 7.32 -2.54 17.85
CA GLY A 112 7.92 -2.11 16.60
C GLY A 112 7.19 -2.64 15.37
N CYS A 113 5.90 -2.33 15.25
CA CYS A 113 5.00 -2.83 14.20
C CYS A 113 5.52 -2.59 12.78
N ASN A 114 6.37 -1.59 12.53
CA ASN A 114 7.03 -1.41 11.24
C ASN A 114 7.73 -2.68 10.71
N ASN A 115 8.24 -3.53 11.61
CA ASN A 115 9.02 -4.70 11.23
C ASN A 115 8.17 -5.90 10.79
N PHE A 116 6.86 -5.86 11.04
CA PHE A 116 5.99 -7.03 10.79
C PHE A 116 4.57 -6.69 10.35
N THR A 117 4.30 -5.42 9.95
CA THR A 117 2.98 -5.04 9.45
C THR A 117 3.07 -4.24 8.15
N ILE A 118 1.99 -4.29 7.37
CA ILE A 118 1.76 -3.46 6.19
C ILE A 118 1.02 -2.20 6.64
N GLY A 119 1.50 -1.01 6.28
CA GLY A 119 0.77 0.25 6.47
C GLY A 119 -0.02 0.64 5.22
N ILE A 120 -1.32 0.85 5.38
CA ILE A 120 -2.22 1.37 4.34
C ILE A 120 -2.68 2.76 4.76
N GLU A 121 -2.48 3.75 3.91
CA GLU A 121 -2.96 5.12 4.08
C GLU A 121 -4.16 5.37 3.17
N PHE A 122 -5.31 5.69 3.74
CA PHE A 122 -6.46 6.20 2.99
C PHE A 122 -6.34 7.72 2.85
N GLN A 123 -6.43 8.22 1.64
CA GLN A 123 -6.44 9.66 1.42
C GLN A 123 -7.67 10.30 2.07
N GLY A 124 -7.46 11.42 2.74
CA GLY A 124 -8.51 12.16 3.45
C GLY A 124 -8.39 12.06 4.97
N ASN A 125 -9.45 12.48 5.66
CA ASN A 125 -9.55 12.53 7.11
C ASN A 125 -10.88 11.94 7.58
N THR A 126 -10.87 10.76 8.15
CA THR A 126 -12.10 10.08 8.59
C THR A 126 -12.81 10.75 9.77
N LEU A 127 -12.20 11.77 10.39
CA LEU A 127 -12.88 12.63 11.36
C LEU A 127 -13.82 13.64 10.69
N GLU A 128 -13.60 13.93 9.41
CA GLU A 128 -14.34 14.94 8.65
C GLU A 128 -15.25 14.31 7.60
N MET A 129 -14.78 13.25 6.94
CA MET A 129 -15.49 12.58 5.85
C MET A 129 -15.32 11.05 5.95
N PRO A 130 -16.35 10.25 5.68
CA PRO A 130 -16.23 8.80 5.64
C PRO A 130 -15.32 8.36 4.51
N LEU A 131 -14.74 7.16 4.62
CA LEU A 131 -14.09 6.50 3.50
C LEU A 131 -15.09 6.29 2.36
N THR A 132 -14.63 6.47 1.12
CA THR A 132 -15.46 6.13 -0.03
C THR A 132 -15.60 4.61 -0.17
N GLU A 133 -16.64 4.17 -0.87
CA GLU A 133 -16.80 2.74 -1.20
C GLU A 133 -15.63 2.24 -2.05
N ASP A 134 -15.15 3.05 -2.99
CA ASP A 134 -14.00 2.71 -3.84
C ASP A 134 -12.70 2.58 -3.03
N GLN A 135 -12.49 3.40 -2.00
CA GLN A 135 -11.35 3.24 -1.09
C GLN A 135 -11.40 1.90 -0.36
N ILE A 136 -12.56 1.55 0.20
CA ILE A 136 -12.73 0.31 0.95
C ILE A 136 -12.57 -0.90 0.02
N ASP A 137 -13.23 -0.90 -1.12
CA ASP A 137 -13.19 -2.01 -2.08
C ASP A 137 -11.79 -2.19 -2.67
N SER A 138 -11.10 -1.08 -2.98
CA SER A 138 -9.72 -1.10 -3.46
C SER A 138 -8.75 -1.68 -2.42
N ALA A 139 -8.91 -1.29 -1.14
CA ALA A 139 -8.10 -1.83 -0.06
C ALA A 139 -8.34 -3.34 0.14
N ILE A 140 -9.59 -3.79 0.05
CA ILE A 140 -9.94 -5.20 0.16
C ILE A 140 -9.33 -5.99 -1.00
N GLU A 141 -9.47 -5.51 -2.24
CA GLU A 141 -8.86 -6.13 -3.42
C GLU A 141 -7.33 -6.28 -3.25
N TYR A 142 -6.66 -5.25 -2.74
CA TYR A 142 -5.23 -5.28 -2.44
C TYR A 142 -4.87 -6.28 -1.34
N LEU A 143 -5.69 -6.35 -0.28
CA LEU A 143 -5.39 -7.16 0.90
C LEU A 143 -5.70 -8.64 0.75
N LEU A 144 -6.74 -9.04 0.03
CA LEU A 144 -7.15 -10.44 -0.06
C LEU A 144 -6.02 -11.41 -0.47
N PRO A 145 -5.23 -11.13 -1.54
CA PRO A 145 -4.10 -11.97 -1.90
C PRO A 145 -2.98 -11.96 -0.86
N LEU A 146 -2.77 -10.82 -0.16
CA LEU A 146 -1.73 -10.70 0.87
C LEU A 146 -2.11 -11.46 2.14
N ILE A 147 -3.38 -11.40 2.57
CA ILE A 147 -3.92 -12.16 3.70
C ILE A 147 -3.68 -13.65 3.45
N LYS A 148 -4.00 -14.15 2.26
CA LYS A 148 -3.77 -15.56 1.87
C LYS A 148 -2.29 -15.89 1.82
N LYS A 149 -1.48 -15.08 1.16
CA LYS A 149 -0.05 -15.31 0.93
C LYS A 149 0.76 -15.39 2.23
N TYR A 150 0.47 -14.47 3.16
CA TYR A 150 1.22 -14.32 4.42
C TYR A 150 0.50 -14.91 5.63
N ASN A 151 -0.68 -15.55 5.44
CA ASN A 151 -1.52 -16.08 6.52
C ASN A 151 -1.83 -15.02 7.59
N ILE A 152 -2.15 -13.77 7.19
CA ILE A 152 -2.40 -12.68 8.11
C ILE A 152 -3.67 -12.97 8.92
N PRO A 153 -3.60 -13.06 10.26
CA PRO A 153 -4.80 -13.21 11.08
C PRO A 153 -5.68 -11.95 10.96
N ILE A 154 -6.98 -12.11 10.75
CA ILE A 154 -7.90 -10.98 10.57
C ILE A 154 -7.89 -10.05 11.78
N LYS A 155 -7.73 -10.59 13.00
CA LYS A 155 -7.56 -9.82 14.24
C LYS A 155 -6.31 -8.92 14.27
N ASN A 156 -5.35 -9.12 13.36
CA ASN A 156 -4.14 -8.33 13.22
C ASN A 156 -4.29 -7.20 12.16
N ILE A 157 -5.49 -7.01 11.62
CA ILE A 157 -5.83 -5.85 10.79
C ILE A 157 -6.48 -4.83 11.72
N VAL A 158 -5.72 -3.80 12.09
CA VAL A 158 -6.11 -2.87 13.14
C VAL A 158 -5.79 -1.42 12.74
N THR A 159 -6.25 -0.45 13.55
CA THR A 159 -5.92 0.96 13.34
C THR A 159 -4.59 1.33 14.02
N HIS A 160 -3.97 2.42 13.56
CA HIS A 160 -2.78 2.97 14.23
C HIS A 160 -3.07 3.32 15.71
N GLU A 161 -4.24 3.85 16.00
CA GLU A 161 -4.64 4.15 17.38
C GLU A 161 -4.57 2.90 18.29
N THR A 162 -5.01 1.74 17.79
CA THR A 162 -4.96 0.48 18.56
C THR A 162 -3.54 0.13 19.01
N ILE A 163 -2.57 0.16 18.08
CA ILE A 163 -1.16 -0.20 18.37
C ILE A 163 -0.43 0.86 19.19
N ARG A 164 -0.78 2.13 19.00
CA ARG A 164 -0.29 3.26 19.80
C ARG A 164 -0.80 3.18 21.25
N ASN A 165 -2.08 2.94 21.43
CA ASN A 165 -2.69 2.84 22.76
C ASN A 165 -2.13 1.64 23.57
N ALA A 166 -1.85 0.52 22.90
CA ALA A 166 -1.15 -0.62 23.50
C ALA A 166 0.27 -0.24 23.97
N TYR A 167 0.99 0.57 23.17
CA TYR A 167 2.31 1.09 23.56
C TYR A 167 2.21 2.04 24.76
N MET A 168 1.29 3.00 24.75
CA MET A 168 1.10 3.96 25.86
C MET A 168 0.67 3.25 27.15
N LYS A 169 -0.15 2.21 27.06
CA LYS A 169 -0.52 1.40 28.23
C LYS A 169 0.69 0.72 28.87
N LYS A 170 1.63 0.23 28.05
CA LYS A 170 2.88 -0.39 28.54
C LYS A 170 3.88 0.65 29.06
N TYR A 171 3.89 1.84 28.45
CA TYR A 171 4.84 2.91 28.74
C TYR A 171 4.13 4.25 29.05
N PRO A 172 3.43 4.37 30.20
CA PRO A 172 2.55 5.52 30.48
C PRO A 172 3.28 6.87 30.55
N ASN A 173 4.58 6.85 30.84
CA ASN A 173 5.44 8.05 30.91
C ASN A 173 6.06 8.45 29.55
N LYS A 174 5.81 7.69 28.47
CA LYS A 174 6.30 8.02 27.13
C LYS A 174 5.26 8.86 26.39
N ARG A 175 5.69 10.01 25.87
CA ARG A 175 4.85 10.80 24.96
C ARG A 175 4.95 10.22 23.54
N VAL A 176 3.81 9.90 22.95
CA VAL A 176 3.68 9.44 21.56
C VAL A 176 2.73 10.40 20.84
N SER A 177 2.95 10.63 19.56
CA SER A 177 2.07 11.47 18.74
C SER A 177 0.60 11.09 18.93
N GLY A 178 -0.25 12.11 19.16
CA GLY A 178 -1.69 11.94 19.39
C GLY A 178 -2.52 11.81 18.12
N LYS A 179 -1.90 11.52 16.94
CA LYS A 179 -2.65 11.39 15.69
C LYS A 179 -3.74 10.33 15.84
N VAL A 180 -4.99 10.73 15.57
CA VAL A 180 -6.14 9.84 15.46
C VAL A 180 -6.22 9.45 13.99
N ASP A 181 -6.12 8.16 13.71
CA ASP A 181 -6.33 7.61 12.37
C ASP A 181 -7.79 7.11 12.23
N ILE A 182 -8.02 6.16 11.34
CA ILE A 182 -9.35 5.64 11.01
C ILE A 182 -10.28 5.61 12.22
N THR A 183 -11.43 6.30 12.11
CA THR A 183 -12.44 6.33 13.18
C THR A 183 -13.00 4.93 13.45
N PRO A 184 -13.49 4.64 14.67
CA PRO A 184 -14.10 3.34 14.98
C PRO A 184 -15.26 2.96 14.04
N THR A 185 -16.04 3.94 13.57
CA THR A 185 -17.13 3.74 12.61
C THR A 185 -16.60 3.25 11.27
N GLU A 186 -15.60 3.93 10.72
CA GLU A 186 -15.03 3.57 9.43
C GLU A 186 -14.23 2.25 9.50
N TYR A 187 -13.55 2.00 10.62
CA TYR A 187 -12.91 0.71 10.86
C TYR A 187 -13.93 -0.44 10.88
N LYS A 188 -15.04 -0.27 11.59
CA LYS A 188 -16.13 -1.28 11.65
C LYS A 188 -16.71 -1.53 10.26
N ARG A 189 -16.93 -0.49 9.48
CA ARG A 189 -17.47 -0.57 8.12
C ARG A 189 -16.51 -1.31 7.19
N PHE A 190 -15.22 -0.96 7.24
CA PHE A 190 -14.16 -1.64 6.50
C PHE A 190 -14.09 -3.15 6.85
N MET A 191 -14.06 -3.48 8.15
CA MET A 191 -13.96 -4.86 8.62
C MET A 191 -15.20 -5.71 8.26
N ALA A 192 -16.39 -5.11 8.24
CA ALA A 192 -17.61 -5.80 7.81
C ALA A 192 -17.53 -6.21 6.33
N LYS A 193 -17.10 -5.30 5.44
CA LYS A 193 -16.90 -5.60 4.01
C LYS A 193 -15.78 -6.61 3.77
N LEU A 194 -14.66 -6.49 4.48
CA LEU A 194 -13.56 -7.45 4.39
C LEU A 194 -14.00 -8.86 4.78
N ASN A 195 -14.74 -8.99 5.88
CA ASN A 195 -15.24 -10.30 6.32
C ASN A 195 -16.24 -10.91 5.32
N ALA A 196 -17.10 -10.10 4.70
CA ALA A 196 -18.01 -10.54 3.63
C ALA A 196 -17.20 -11.08 2.43
N ALA A 197 -16.22 -10.33 1.95
CA ALA A 197 -15.38 -10.74 0.82
C ALA A 197 -14.58 -12.04 1.11
N LEU A 198 -14.09 -12.21 2.33
CA LEU A 198 -13.42 -13.45 2.75
C LEU A 198 -14.37 -14.66 2.80
N ALA A 199 -15.63 -14.45 3.18
CA ALA A 199 -16.65 -15.49 3.17
C ALA A 199 -17.00 -15.93 1.76
N GLU A 200 -17.15 -14.99 0.83
CA GLU A 200 -17.39 -15.26 -0.59
C GLU A 200 -16.27 -16.07 -1.24
N GLN A 201 -15.00 -15.74 -0.96
CA GLN A 201 -13.85 -16.50 -1.47
C GLN A 201 -13.84 -17.95 -0.97
N LYS A 202 -14.26 -18.19 0.29
CA LYS A 202 -14.35 -19.54 0.84
C LYS A 202 -15.45 -20.36 0.17
N SER A 203 -16.63 -19.78 -0.05
CA SER A 203 -17.75 -20.47 -0.71
C SER A 203 -17.42 -20.86 -2.15
N SER A 204 -16.80 -19.95 -2.91
CA SER A 204 -16.39 -20.20 -4.30
C SER A 204 -15.33 -21.30 -4.40
N SER A 205 -14.40 -21.39 -3.43
CA SER A 205 -13.37 -22.44 -3.42
C SER A 205 -13.90 -23.83 -3.03
N THR A 206 -15.06 -23.91 -2.39
CA THR A 206 -15.71 -25.18 -1.99
C THR A 206 -16.57 -25.78 -3.11
N GLN A 207 -17.06 -24.95 -4.04
CA GLN A 207 -17.89 -25.40 -5.18
C GLN A 207 -17.09 -25.97 -6.35
N VAL A 208 -15.76 -25.84 -6.35
CA VAL A 208 -14.86 -26.30 -7.43
C VAL A 208 -14.20 -27.64 -7.13
N LYS A 209 -14.57 -28.27 -6.03
CA LYS A 209 -14.15 -29.65 -5.67
C LYS A 209 -15.27 -30.64 -5.92
#